data_303ada091a1331acb3524f6d5699943b
#
_entry.id   303ada091a1331acb3524f6d5699943b
#
_cell.length_a   1.000
_cell.length_b   1.000
_cell.length_c   1.000
_cell.angle_alpha   90.00
_cell.angle_beta   90.00
_cell.angle_gamma   90.00
#
_symmetry.space_group_name_H-M   'P 1'
#
loop_
_entity.id
_entity.type
_entity.pdbx_description
1 polymer ?
#
loop_
_entity_poly.entity_id
_entity_poly.type
_entity_poly.pdbx_seq_one_letter_code
_entity_poly.pdbx_strand_id
1 'polypeptide(L)'
;HQMYAIFYNKDILAAYPDLIEPSTYVKEGNWTMETIQILTKGLYQDLDASNSQNENDFYGFTSLNWHFDAVYYGAGLKQAEKDPDTLMKISPDYTSEKAANLVDIVGSWVKQGDVYINSSNYRTPFLNGNALMSMSRHHDIANRLSEVSFRYGIVPIPKFNQDQERHYTV
;
A
#
# COMPACT_ATOMS: atom_id res chain seq x y z
N HIS A 1 0.45 5.71 -18.66
CA HIS A 1 0.07 6.19 -17.33
C HIS A 1 0.33 5.09 -16.32
N GLN A 2 1.17 5.37 -15.33
CA GLN A 2 1.53 4.44 -14.27
C GLN A 2 0.66 4.77 -13.05
N MET A 3 -0.56 4.24 -13.02
CA MET A 3 -1.45 4.42 -11.89
C MET A 3 -1.16 3.35 -10.83
N TYR A 4 -0.93 3.78 -9.60
CA TYR A 4 -0.79 2.89 -8.44
C TYR A 4 -2.13 2.62 -7.78
N ALA A 5 -2.32 1.39 -7.33
CA ALA A 5 -3.47 0.97 -6.55
C ALA A 5 -3.06 -0.10 -5.53
N ILE A 6 -3.93 -0.33 -4.56
CA ILE A 6 -3.81 -1.44 -3.63
C ILE A 6 -4.83 -2.51 -4.02
N PHE A 7 -4.33 -3.69 -4.27
CA PHE A 7 -5.10 -4.91 -4.54
C PHE A 7 -5.25 -5.69 -3.25
N TYR A 8 -6.41 -6.26 -2.99
CA TYR A 8 -6.66 -7.06 -1.78
C TYR A 8 -7.38 -8.36 -2.10
N ASN A 9 -7.05 -9.40 -1.37
CA ASN A 9 -7.61 -10.74 -1.51
C ASN A 9 -8.89 -10.86 -0.67
N LYS A 10 -10.04 -11.02 -1.34
CA LYS A 10 -11.36 -11.12 -0.69
C LYS A 10 -11.58 -12.45 0.02
N ASP A 11 -10.91 -13.51 -0.44
CA ASP A 11 -11.07 -14.81 0.16
C ASP A 11 -10.28 -14.91 1.48
N ILE A 12 -9.13 -14.25 1.57
CA ILE A 12 -8.44 -14.05 2.85
C ILE A 12 -9.30 -13.24 3.80
N LEU A 13 -9.86 -12.11 3.37
CA LEU A 13 -10.75 -11.30 4.22
C LEU A 13 -11.93 -12.11 4.77
N ALA A 14 -12.50 -13.00 3.96
CA ALA A 14 -13.59 -13.86 4.40
C ALA A 14 -13.19 -14.83 5.53
N ALA A 15 -11.90 -15.15 5.66
CA ALA A 15 -11.37 -15.97 6.74
C ALA A 15 -11.11 -15.18 8.04
N TYR A 16 -11.15 -13.83 7.98
CA TYR A 16 -10.95 -12.93 9.12
C TYR A 16 -12.21 -12.06 9.33
N PRO A 17 -13.25 -12.58 10.00
CA PRO A 17 -14.55 -11.91 10.09
C PRO A 17 -14.53 -10.56 10.81
N ASP A 18 -13.49 -10.29 11.59
CA ASP A 18 -13.30 -9.02 12.28
C ASP A 18 -12.70 -7.93 11.37
N LEU A 19 -12.20 -8.30 10.18
CA LEU A 19 -11.65 -7.36 9.21
C LEU A 19 -12.74 -6.84 8.28
N ILE A 20 -12.92 -5.54 8.23
CA ILE A 20 -13.84 -4.87 7.32
C ILE A 20 -13.18 -4.75 5.93
N GLU A 21 -13.96 -4.97 4.89
CA GLU A 21 -13.49 -4.87 3.51
C GLU A 21 -12.96 -3.46 3.19
N PRO A 22 -11.74 -3.31 2.62
CA PRO A 22 -11.15 -2.02 2.29
C PRO A 22 -12.04 -1.07 1.49
N SER A 23 -12.85 -1.62 0.58
CA SER A 23 -13.81 -0.84 -0.22
C SER A 23 -14.89 -0.14 0.62
N THR A 24 -15.22 -0.67 1.78
CA THR A 24 -16.15 -0.05 2.75
C THR A 24 -15.52 1.21 3.34
N TYR A 25 -14.28 1.14 3.79
CA TYR A 25 -13.56 2.31 4.30
C TYR A 25 -13.42 3.41 3.23
N VAL A 26 -13.22 3.04 1.96
CA VAL A 26 -13.19 4.02 0.85
C VAL A 26 -14.53 4.73 0.71
N LYS A 27 -15.66 4.00 0.74
CA LYS A 27 -17.02 4.56 0.63
C LYS A 27 -17.36 5.49 1.80
N GLU A 28 -16.88 5.16 2.99
CA GLU A 28 -17.10 5.94 4.22
C GLU A 28 -16.10 7.10 4.38
N GLY A 29 -15.14 7.24 3.48
CA GLY A 29 -14.09 8.27 3.58
C GLY A 29 -13.00 7.99 4.61
N ASN A 30 -12.95 6.76 5.15
CA ASN A 30 -12.05 6.34 6.23
C ASN A 30 -10.86 5.49 5.76
N TRP A 31 -10.63 5.39 4.45
CA TRP A 31 -9.47 4.68 3.91
C TRP A 31 -8.21 5.54 4.05
N THR A 32 -7.49 5.34 5.15
CA THR A 32 -6.33 6.13 5.58
C THR A 32 -5.11 5.26 5.84
N MET A 33 -3.95 5.89 6.07
CA MET A 33 -2.71 5.19 6.47
C MET A 33 -2.89 4.42 7.78
N GLU A 34 -3.65 4.95 8.72
CA GLU A 34 -3.98 4.25 9.98
C GLU A 34 -4.81 2.98 9.70
N THR A 35 -5.83 3.10 8.84
CA THR A 35 -6.72 1.98 8.52
C THR A 35 -5.97 0.81 7.88
N ILE A 36 -5.07 1.09 6.92
CA ILE A 36 -4.30 0.01 6.29
C ILE A 36 -3.36 -0.67 7.29
N GLN A 37 -2.76 0.09 8.22
CA GLN A 37 -1.93 -0.47 9.28
C GLN A 37 -2.73 -1.42 10.20
N ILE A 38 -3.94 -1.01 10.60
CA ILE A 38 -4.83 -1.84 11.42
C ILE A 38 -5.18 -3.14 10.70
N LEU A 39 -5.55 -3.06 9.42
CA LEU A 39 -5.96 -4.22 8.62
C LEU A 39 -4.85 -5.23 8.37
N THR A 40 -3.60 -4.79 8.37
CA THR A 40 -2.45 -5.64 8.05
C THR A 40 -1.69 -6.16 9.27
N LYS A 41 -1.99 -5.63 10.45
CA LYS A 41 -1.27 -5.91 11.70
C LYS A 41 -1.45 -7.35 12.17
N GLY A 42 -0.33 -7.99 12.51
CA GLY A 42 -0.31 -9.33 13.11
C GLY A 42 -0.64 -10.46 12.14
N LEU A 43 -0.58 -10.21 10.83
CA LEU A 43 -0.92 -11.20 9.82
C LEU A 43 0.28 -12.01 9.32
N TYR A 44 1.52 -11.62 9.66
CA TYR A 44 2.70 -12.37 9.22
C TYR A 44 2.69 -13.82 9.75
N GLN A 45 3.00 -14.78 8.87
CA GLN A 45 3.20 -16.18 9.21
C GLN A 45 4.36 -16.74 8.39
N ASP A 46 5.34 -17.35 9.07
CA ASP A 46 6.41 -18.14 8.44
C ASP A 46 5.82 -19.48 8.00
N LEU A 47 5.57 -19.65 6.70
CA LEU A 47 4.92 -20.85 6.16
C LEU A 47 5.91 -21.97 5.82
N ASP A 48 7.17 -21.63 5.61
CA ASP A 48 8.21 -22.62 5.23
C ASP A 48 9.20 -22.96 6.37
N ALA A 49 8.97 -22.38 7.56
CA ALA A 49 9.82 -22.57 8.76
C ALA A 49 11.29 -22.20 8.52
N SER A 50 11.55 -21.24 7.62
CA SER A 50 12.90 -20.78 7.31
C SER A 50 13.49 -19.86 8.38
N ASN A 51 12.65 -19.35 9.30
CA ASN A 51 12.96 -18.32 10.29
C ASN A 51 13.47 -17.00 9.67
N SER A 52 13.16 -16.76 8.40
CA SER A 52 13.50 -15.54 7.68
C SER A 52 12.37 -15.17 6.72
N GLN A 53 12.02 -13.88 6.68
CA GLN A 53 11.01 -13.40 5.75
C GLN A 53 11.43 -13.61 4.29
N ASN A 54 10.57 -14.28 3.52
CA ASN A 54 10.79 -14.56 2.09
C ASN A 54 9.45 -14.60 1.33
N GLU A 55 9.50 -14.83 0.02
CA GLU A 55 8.32 -14.84 -0.84
C GLU A 55 7.33 -15.98 -0.63
N ASN A 56 7.67 -16.99 0.18
CA ASN A 56 6.80 -18.14 0.46
C ASN A 56 5.93 -17.92 1.70
N ASP A 57 6.22 -16.89 2.48
CA ASP A 57 5.51 -16.58 3.72
C ASP A 57 4.19 -15.85 3.48
N PHE A 58 3.38 -15.77 4.54
CA PHE A 58 2.14 -15.02 4.55
C PHE A 58 2.34 -13.61 5.11
N TYR A 59 1.76 -12.60 4.44
CA TYR A 59 1.90 -11.20 4.81
C TYR A 59 0.57 -10.45 4.86
N GLY A 60 0.51 -9.43 5.70
CA GLY A 60 -0.57 -8.44 5.65
C GLY A 60 -0.48 -7.56 4.40
N PHE A 61 0.74 -7.20 4.00
CA PHE A 61 0.96 -6.30 2.87
C PHE A 61 2.27 -6.60 2.13
N THR A 62 2.23 -6.44 0.81
CA THR A 62 3.43 -6.57 -0.02
C THR A 62 3.63 -5.38 -0.93
N SER A 63 4.88 -4.95 -1.14
CA SER A 63 5.21 -3.86 -2.03
C SER A 63 6.68 -3.85 -2.45
N LEU A 64 6.97 -2.98 -3.37
CA LEU A 64 8.30 -2.59 -3.80
C LEU A 64 8.68 -1.26 -3.09
N ASN A 65 9.94 -1.09 -2.72
CA ASN A 65 10.37 0.09 -1.95
C ASN A 65 9.98 1.44 -2.59
N TRP A 66 10.25 1.64 -3.88
CA TRP A 66 9.88 2.91 -4.56
C TRP A 66 8.39 3.08 -4.83
N HIS A 67 7.55 2.08 -4.59
CA HIS A 67 6.09 2.26 -4.64
C HIS A 67 5.58 3.19 -3.52
N PHE A 68 6.36 3.37 -2.46
CA PHE A 68 6.02 4.31 -1.39
C PHE A 68 6.04 5.78 -1.84
N ASP A 69 6.62 6.09 -2.99
CA ASP A 69 6.43 7.41 -3.63
C ASP A 69 4.93 7.66 -3.91
N ALA A 70 4.18 6.62 -4.29
CA ALA A 70 2.74 6.75 -4.48
C ALA A 70 2.00 7.09 -3.18
N VAL A 71 2.48 6.62 -2.03
CA VAL A 71 1.92 6.98 -0.71
C VAL A 71 2.19 8.45 -0.39
N TYR A 72 3.37 8.97 -0.73
CA TYR A 72 3.70 10.38 -0.59
C TYR A 72 2.73 11.27 -1.38
N TYR A 73 2.52 10.97 -2.65
CA TYR A 73 1.53 11.68 -3.48
C TYR A 73 0.10 11.41 -3.02
N GLY A 74 -0.21 10.18 -2.60
CA GLY A 74 -1.50 9.79 -2.01
C GLY A 74 -1.87 10.63 -0.79
N ALA A 75 -0.88 11.03 0.00
CA ALA A 75 -1.03 11.96 1.11
C ALA A 75 -1.26 13.42 0.66
N GLY A 76 -1.30 13.71 -0.64
CA GLY A 76 -1.48 15.06 -1.18
C GLY A 76 -0.22 15.92 -1.14
N LEU A 77 0.94 15.31 -0.93
CA LEU A 77 2.23 15.99 -0.92
C LEU A 77 2.82 16.06 -2.33
N LYS A 78 3.61 17.10 -2.60
CA LYS A 78 4.27 17.33 -3.89
C LYS A 78 5.78 17.39 -3.69
N GLN A 79 6.54 16.81 -4.60
CA GLN A 79 7.99 16.94 -4.61
C GLN A 79 8.44 18.24 -5.27
N ALA A 80 7.70 18.67 -6.31
CA ALA A 80 7.99 19.88 -7.06
C ALA A 80 6.71 20.60 -7.44
N GLU A 81 6.80 21.90 -7.65
CA GLU A 81 5.71 22.75 -8.12
C GLU A 81 6.20 23.70 -9.23
N LYS A 82 5.24 24.23 -10.00
CA LYS A 82 5.56 25.20 -11.06
C LYS A 82 6.09 26.49 -10.45
N ASP A 83 7.09 27.04 -11.10
CA ASP A 83 7.69 28.33 -10.78
C ASP A 83 7.72 29.20 -12.06
N PRO A 84 7.25 30.44 -12.00
CA PRO A 84 7.18 31.31 -13.18
C PRO A 84 8.54 31.68 -13.75
N ASP A 85 9.58 31.72 -12.93
CA ASP A 85 10.91 32.19 -13.34
C ASP A 85 11.83 31.03 -13.77
N THR A 86 11.73 29.89 -13.06
CA THR A 86 12.64 28.74 -13.23
C THR A 86 11.94 27.49 -13.79
N LEU A 87 10.65 27.61 -14.18
CA LEU A 87 9.75 26.54 -14.64
C LEU A 87 9.35 25.54 -13.55
N MET A 88 10.26 25.13 -12.68
CA MET A 88 10.02 24.23 -11.55
C MET A 88 10.89 24.59 -10.36
N LYS A 89 10.36 24.43 -9.16
CA LYS A 89 11.08 24.49 -7.90
C LYS A 89 10.70 23.32 -7.00
N ILE A 90 11.53 23.02 -6.01
CA ILE A 90 11.22 22.03 -4.98
C ILE A 90 10.00 22.53 -4.19
N SER A 91 9.01 21.66 -4.01
CA SER A 91 7.83 22.01 -3.20
C SER A 91 8.22 22.16 -1.72
N PRO A 92 7.64 23.14 -1.00
CA PRO A 92 7.74 23.21 0.45
C PRO A 92 7.25 21.96 1.17
N ASP A 93 6.36 21.20 0.56
CA ASP A 93 5.88 19.93 1.10
C ASP A 93 7.01 18.95 1.40
N TYR A 94 8.11 19.00 0.63
CA TYR A 94 9.23 18.09 0.74
C TYR A 94 9.93 18.14 2.12
N THR A 95 9.91 19.30 2.77
CA THR A 95 10.49 19.54 4.10
C THR A 95 9.43 19.81 5.16
N SER A 96 8.16 19.51 4.87
CA SER A 96 7.06 19.78 5.78
C SER A 96 7.00 18.78 6.93
N GLU A 97 6.40 19.18 8.05
CA GLU A 97 6.11 18.30 9.17
C GLU A 97 5.22 17.10 8.73
N LYS A 98 4.27 17.34 7.81
CA LYS A 98 3.43 16.28 7.26
C LYS A 98 4.25 15.21 6.51
N ALA A 99 5.28 15.63 5.75
CA ALA A 99 6.17 14.69 5.09
C ALA A 99 6.99 13.87 6.10
N ALA A 100 7.53 14.52 7.13
CA ALA A 100 8.25 13.82 8.21
C ALA A 100 7.33 12.81 8.93
N ASN A 101 6.13 13.21 9.32
CA ASN A 101 5.15 12.33 9.95
C ASN A 101 4.77 11.14 9.06
N LEU A 102 4.61 11.35 7.75
CA LEU A 102 4.34 10.26 6.82
C LEU A 102 5.49 9.25 6.77
N VAL A 103 6.74 9.71 6.75
CA VAL A 103 7.92 8.83 6.79
C VAL A 103 7.95 8.01 8.08
N ASP A 104 7.64 8.62 9.22
CA ASP A 104 7.59 7.92 10.51
C ASP A 104 6.47 6.88 10.56
N ILE A 105 5.28 7.20 10.03
CA ILE A 105 4.14 6.29 9.92
C ILE A 105 4.51 5.07 9.06
N VAL A 106 5.04 5.30 7.86
CA VAL A 106 5.43 4.24 6.94
C VAL A 106 6.58 3.41 7.53
N GLY A 107 7.60 4.07 8.07
CA GLY A 107 8.74 3.40 8.67
C GLY A 107 8.37 2.51 9.86
N SER A 108 7.45 2.97 10.70
CA SER A 108 6.92 2.19 11.82
C SER A 108 6.10 1.00 11.34
N TRP A 109 5.26 1.18 10.31
CA TRP A 109 4.46 0.11 9.72
C TRP A 109 5.34 -1.00 9.13
N VAL A 110 6.33 -0.64 8.33
CA VAL A 110 7.26 -1.60 7.71
C VAL A 110 8.03 -2.41 8.75
N LYS A 111 8.41 -1.78 9.86
CA LYS A 111 9.15 -2.43 10.96
C LYS A 111 8.32 -3.44 11.77
N GLN A 112 7.00 -3.46 11.65
CA GLN A 112 6.14 -4.41 12.38
C GLN A 112 6.28 -5.87 11.90
N GLY A 113 6.91 -6.09 10.74
CA GLY A 113 7.14 -7.44 10.22
C GLY A 113 5.98 -7.99 9.36
N ASP A 114 4.84 -7.32 9.32
CA ASP A 114 3.67 -7.74 8.53
C ASP A 114 3.74 -7.31 7.06
N VAL A 115 4.77 -6.54 6.71
CA VAL A 115 4.97 -5.93 5.39
C VAL A 115 6.18 -6.54 4.71
N TYR A 116 5.96 -7.15 3.55
CA TYR A 116 7.04 -7.66 2.72
C TYR A 116 7.43 -6.65 1.63
N ILE A 117 8.67 -6.18 1.69
CA ILE A 117 9.22 -5.27 0.69
C ILE A 117 10.40 -5.96 0.00
N ASN A 118 10.25 -6.19 -1.31
CA ASN A 118 11.30 -6.82 -2.09
C ASN A 118 11.37 -6.25 -3.51
N SER A 119 12.58 -6.03 -4.01
CA SER A 119 12.80 -5.41 -5.31
C SER A 119 12.46 -6.31 -6.52
N SER A 120 12.41 -7.61 -6.32
CA SER A 120 12.27 -8.58 -7.41
C SER A 120 10.96 -9.37 -7.36
N ASN A 121 10.57 -9.85 -6.19
CA ASN A 121 9.49 -10.83 -6.02
C ASN A 121 8.36 -10.40 -5.07
N TYR A 122 8.22 -9.11 -4.77
CA TYR A 122 7.21 -8.58 -3.86
C TYR A 122 5.76 -8.99 -4.20
N ARG A 123 5.47 -9.30 -5.48
CA ARG A 123 4.14 -9.73 -5.92
C ARG A 123 3.87 -11.19 -5.63
N THR A 124 4.91 -12.00 -5.48
CA THR A 124 4.80 -13.47 -5.39
C THR A 124 3.89 -13.90 -4.25
N PRO A 125 4.01 -13.39 -3.01
CA PRO A 125 3.07 -13.78 -1.96
C PRO A 125 1.62 -13.47 -2.32
N PHE A 126 1.33 -12.27 -2.83
CA PHE A 126 -0.04 -11.91 -3.20
C PHE A 126 -0.60 -12.79 -4.33
N LEU A 127 0.16 -13.01 -5.40
CA LEU A 127 -0.28 -13.82 -6.54
C LEU A 127 -0.50 -15.29 -6.16
N ASN A 128 0.25 -15.80 -5.17
CA ASN A 128 0.08 -17.15 -4.63
C ASN A 128 -1.06 -17.25 -3.58
N GLY A 129 -1.74 -16.15 -3.26
CA GLY A 129 -2.78 -16.14 -2.23
C GLY A 129 -2.25 -16.03 -0.80
N ASN A 130 -0.97 -15.72 -0.62
CA ASN A 130 -0.27 -15.62 0.66
C ASN A 130 -0.08 -14.17 1.13
N ALA A 131 -0.86 -13.22 0.64
CA ALA A 131 -0.89 -11.89 1.20
C ALA A 131 -2.29 -11.29 1.12
N LEU A 132 -2.66 -10.54 2.19
CA LEU A 132 -3.94 -9.86 2.23
C LEU A 132 -4.00 -8.75 1.20
N MET A 133 -2.94 -7.94 1.09
CA MET A 133 -2.88 -6.78 0.21
C MET A 133 -1.55 -6.68 -0.53
N SER A 134 -1.58 -6.06 -1.71
CA SER A 134 -0.38 -5.71 -2.48
C SER A 134 -0.54 -4.34 -3.14
N MET A 135 0.43 -3.45 -2.95
CA MET A 135 0.51 -2.20 -3.71
C MET A 135 1.33 -2.43 -4.96
N SER A 136 0.75 -2.12 -6.11
CA SER A 136 1.41 -2.27 -7.39
C SER A 136 0.91 -1.23 -8.40
N ARG A 137 1.71 -1.00 -9.45
CA ARG A 137 1.22 -0.30 -10.63
C ARG A 137 0.19 -1.18 -11.33
N HIS A 138 -0.90 -0.59 -11.76
CA HIS A 138 -1.97 -1.31 -12.45
C HIS A 138 -1.43 -2.11 -13.66
N HIS A 139 -0.55 -1.51 -14.47
CA HIS A 139 0.04 -2.17 -15.62
C HIS A 139 0.87 -3.42 -15.25
N ASP A 140 1.57 -3.39 -14.12
CA ASP A 140 2.51 -4.47 -13.76
C ASP A 140 1.80 -5.73 -13.24
N ILE A 141 0.60 -5.58 -12.69
CA ILE A 141 -0.14 -6.67 -12.06
C ILE A 141 -1.36 -7.13 -12.87
N ALA A 142 -1.93 -6.26 -13.73
CA ALA A 142 -3.20 -6.54 -14.41
C ALA A 142 -3.20 -7.85 -15.20
N ASN A 143 -2.14 -8.14 -15.94
CA ASN A 143 -2.02 -9.37 -16.73
C ASN A 143 -1.87 -10.62 -15.84
N ARG A 144 -1.32 -10.49 -14.66
CA ARG A 144 -1.09 -11.61 -13.72
C ARG A 144 -2.32 -11.92 -12.87
N LEU A 145 -3.19 -10.93 -12.67
CA LEU A 145 -4.44 -11.12 -11.92
C LEU A 145 -5.46 -12.00 -12.65
N SER A 146 -5.32 -12.18 -13.95
CA SER A 146 -6.14 -13.13 -14.69
C SER A 146 -5.83 -14.59 -14.36
N GLU A 147 -4.69 -14.86 -13.76
CA GLU A 147 -4.19 -16.20 -13.44
C GLU A 147 -4.43 -16.62 -11.98
N VAL A 148 -4.84 -15.65 -11.11
CA VAL A 148 -5.11 -15.97 -9.70
C VAL A 148 -6.44 -16.71 -9.53
N SER A 149 -6.49 -17.63 -8.57
CA SER A 149 -7.67 -18.45 -8.28
C SER A 149 -8.61 -17.85 -7.23
N PHE A 150 -8.25 -16.71 -6.62
CA PHE A 150 -9.02 -16.04 -5.58
C PHE A 150 -9.71 -14.78 -6.11
N ARG A 151 -10.78 -14.37 -5.43
CA ARG A 151 -11.46 -13.11 -5.70
C ARG A 151 -10.65 -11.95 -5.13
N TYR A 152 -10.50 -10.88 -5.87
CA TYR A 152 -9.79 -9.69 -5.42
C TYR A 152 -10.63 -8.42 -5.56
N GLY A 153 -10.22 -7.38 -4.86
CA GLY A 153 -10.72 -6.03 -4.99
C GLY A 153 -9.58 -5.04 -5.20
N ILE A 154 -9.94 -3.83 -5.58
CA ILE A 154 -8.99 -2.73 -5.84
C ILE A 154 -9.47 -1.51 -5.08
N VAL A 155 -8.54 -0.84 -4.38
CA VAL A 155 -8.78 0.43 -3.70
C VAL A 155 -7.67 1.43 -4.04
N PRO A 156 -7.95 2.74 -3.95
CA PRO A 156 -6.93 3.76 -4.17
C PRO A 156 -5.84 3.70 -3.10
N ILE A 157 -4.77 4.45 -3.31
CA ILE A 157 -3.79 4.74 -2.27
C ILE A 157 -4.52 5.41 -1.10
N PRO A 158 -4.24 5.02 0.16
CA PRO A 158 -4.91 5.60 1.31
C PRO A 158 -4.62 7.09 1.46
N LYS A 159 -5.56 7.82 2.05
CA LYS A 159 -5.35 9.18 2.50
C LYS A 159 -4.34 9.22 3.67
N PHE A 160 -3.70 10.36 3.88
CA PHE A 160 -2.84 10.55 5.04
C PHE A 160 -3.64 10.34 6.35
N ASN A 161 -4.78 11.02 6.47
CA ASN A 161 -5.71 10.95 7.59
C ASN A 161 -7.15 11.23 7.12
N GLN A 162 -8.09 11.29 8.05
CA GLN A 162 -9.50 11.57 7.74
C GLN A 162 -9.75 13.01 7.29
N ASP A 163 -8.93 13.98 7.71
CA ASP A 163 -9.07 15.39 7.34
C ASP A 163 -8.74 15.66 5.87
N GLN A 164 -8.04 14.73 5.21
CA GLN A 164 -7.77 14.82 3.79
C GLN A 164 -9.07 14.58 3.00
N GLU A 165 -9.52 15.57 2.22
CA GLU A 165 -10.83 15.54 1.55
C GLU A 165 -10.95 14.41 0.51
N ARG A 166 -9.89 14.12 -0.23
CA ARG A 166 -9.93 13.17 -1.35
C ARG A 166 -8.68 12.30 -1.46
N HIS A 167 -8.83 11.17 -2.14
CA HIS A 167 -7.70 10.35 -2.55
C HIS A 167 -6.95 11.00 -3.72
N TYR A 168 -5.64 10.89 -3.70
CA TYR A 168 -4.79 11.26 -4.84
C TYR A 168 -4.16 9.97 -5.41
N THR A 169 -4.00 9.96 -6.74
CA THR A 169 -3.31 8.88 -7.47
C THR A 169 -2.23 9.48 -8.36
N VAL A 170 -1.20 8.72 -8.65
CA VAL A 170 -0.11 9.02 -9.59
C VAL A 170 -0.06 8.00 -10.69
#